data_ae87128ec3e1898d3754b27511583739
#
_entry.id   ae87128ec3e1898d3754b27511583739
#
_cell.length_a   1.000
_cell.length_b   1.000
_cell.length_c   1.000
_cell.angle_alpha   90.00
_cell.angle_beta   90.00
_cell.angle_gamma   90.00
#
_symmetry.space_group_name_H-M   'P 1'
#
loop_
_entity.id
_entity.type
_entity.pdbx_description
1 polymer ?
#
loop_
_entity_poly.entity_id
_entity_poly.type
_entity_poly.pdbx_seq_one_letter_code
_entity_poly.pdbx_strand_id
1 'polypeptide(L)'
;PKEFGLDANSILPMPEWVGGRFSLWGSAGLVIAITIGSEHYRELLNGANNMDNHFRESDFEKNIPVLLALLSIWYNNFFKCETEAIIPYSELLNKLPSYLQQASMESNGKGTDRHNKKVNYETGGIIWGATGTNAQHSFFQLLHQGTKLIPCDFIAFQNPISKDLEQHKILIANFLAQTSALMSGQKATEPYKNIEGNKPSNSLFINSLTPHNLGALISMYEHKIFTVGSILNIFSFDQWGVELGKSIATGILGGDTNSLDISTKNLLTRYNMDK
;
A
#
# COMPACT_ATOMS: atom_id res chain seq x y z
N PRO A 1 12.30 -11.20 24.89
CA PRO A 1 12.36 -12.69 24.93
C PRO A 1 12.85 -13.22 26.27
N LYS A 2 13.91 -12.63 26.87
CA LYS A 2 14.46 -13.06 28.17
C LYS A 2 13.44 -12.96 29.31
N GLU A 3 12.64 -11.90 29.35
CA GLU A 3 11.56 -11.71 30.32
C GLU A 3 10.41 -12.73 30.15
N PHE A 4 10.27 -13.28 28.95
CA PHE A 4 9.30 -14.34 28.62
C PHE A 4 9.84 -15.74 28.98
N GLY A 5 11.11 -15.87 29.40
CA GLY A 5 11.73 -17.15 29.72
C GLY A 5 12.05 -18.03 28.50
N LEU A 6 12.11 -17.46 27.30
CA LEU A 6 12.45 -18.22 26.09
C LEU A 6 13.96 -18.50 26.05
N ASP A 7 14.30 -19.75 25.70
CA ASP A 7 15.68 -20.15 25.40
C ASP A 7 16.17 -19.39 24.14
N ALA A 8 17.43 -18.98 24.15
CA ALA A 8 18.05 -18.30 23.00
C ALA A 8 17.96 -19.10 21.69
N ASN A 9 17.97 -20.43 21.77
CA ASN A 9 17.82 -21.33 20.62
C ASN A 9 16.40 -21.32 20.02
N SER A 10 15.41 -20.82 20.77
CA SER A 10 14.01 -20.66 20.31
C SER A 10 13.74 -19.30 19.69
N ILE A 11 14.75 -18.44 19.58
CA ILE A 11 14.62 -17.09 19.02
C ILE A 11 15.17 -17.09 17.60
N LEU A 12 14.30 -16.81 16.63
CA LEU A 12 14.72 -16.61 15.25
C LEU A 12 15.28 -15.20 15.08
N PRO A 13 16.52 -15.05 14.62
CA PRO A 13 17.11 -13.74 14.42
C PRO A 13 16.41 -13.01 13.26
N MET A 14 16.20 -11.71 13.42
CA MET A 14 15.83 -10.81 12.36
C MET A 14 16.91 -9.74 12.23
N PRO A 15 17.53 -9.56 11.05
CA PRO A 15 18.55 -8.53 10.86
C PRO A 15 17.99 -7.14 11.16
N GLU A 16 18.79 -6.28 11.81
CA GLU A 16 18.36 -4.92 12.20
C GLU A 16 18.01 -4.03 11.00
N TRP A 17 18.57 -4.32 9.83
CA TRP A 17 18.28 -3.59 8.60
C TRP A 17 16.94 -3.98 7.93
N VAL A 18 16.26 -5.03 8.41
CA VAL A 18 14.92 -5.40 7.92
C VAL A 18 13.87 -4.62 8.67
N GLY A 19 13.24 -3.66 8.01
CA GLY A 19 12.09 -2.94 8.54
C GLY A 19 10.86 -3.85 8.68
N GLY A 20 10.02 -3.64 9.70
CA GLY A 20 8.84 -4.47 9.98
C GLY A 20 7.88 -4.59 8.79
N ARG A 21 7.63 -3.51 8.05
CA ARG A 21 6.75 -3.48 6.86
C ARG A 21 7.27 -4.30 5.67
N PHE A 22 8.55 -4.69 5.70
CA PHE A 22 9.21 -5.54 4.68
C PHE A 22 9.66 -6.89 5.24
N SER A 23 9.18 -7.29 6.43
CA SER A 23 9.67 -8.47 7.14
C SER A 23 8.98 -9.79 6.78
N LEU A 24 7.97 -9.75 5.91
CA LEU A 24 7.21 -10.92 5.45
C LEU A 24 8.12 -12.07 4.95
N TRP A 25 9.19 -11.73 4.29
CA TRP A 25 10.13 -12.65 3.64
C TRP A 25 11.14 -13.30 4.61
N GLY A 26 11.26 -12.74 5.82
CA GLY A 26 12.21 -13.19 6.84
C GLY A 26 11.56 -14.04 7.95
N SER A 27 12.21 -14.05 9.11
CA SER A 27 11.77 -14.81 10.28
C SER A 27 10.38 -14.46 10.80
N ALA A 28 9.90 -13.21 10.57
CA ALA A 28 8.53 -12.82 10.88
C ALA A 28 7.49 -13.59 10.04
N GLY A 29 7.86 -14.08 8.86
CA GLY A 29 7.02 -14.92 8.01
C GLY A 29 6.79 -16.35 8.54
N LEU A 30 7.46 -16.78 9.62
CA LEU A 30 7.24 -18.09 10.22
C LEU A 30 5.77 -18.32 10.60
N VAL A 31 5.08 -17.29 11.09
CA VAL A 31 3.65 -17.38 11.44
C VAL A 31 2.82 -17.76 10.20
N ILE A 32 3.16 -17.20 9.04
CA ILE A 32 2.50 -17.53 7.77
C ILE A 32 2.84 -18.95 7.37
N ALA A 33 4.11 -19.36 7.44
CA ALA A 33 4.55 -20.71 7.12
C ALA A 33 3.85 -21.78 7.97
N ILE A 34 3.61 -21.50 9.26
CA ILE A 34 2.86 -22.38 10.16
C ILE A 34 1.38 -22.43 9.75
N THR A 35 0.79 -21.30 9.35
CA THR A 35 -0.64 -21.19 9.05
C THR A 35 -1.02 -21.83 7.73
N ILE A 36 -0.24 -21.59 6.67
CA ILE A 36 -0.55 -22.07 5.30
C ILE A 36 0.25 -23.31 4.90
N GLY A 37 1.18 -23.74 5.72
CA GLY A 37 2.12 -24.82 5.44
C GLY A 37 3.38 -24.34 4.71
N SER A 38 4.48 -25.08 4.93
CA SER A 38 5.80 -24.72 4.39
C SER A 38 5.87 -24.76 2.85
N GLU A 39 5.06 -25.56 2.22
CA GLU A 39 4.98 -25.68 0.75
C GLU A 39 4.40 -24.40 0.14
N HIS A 40 3.24 -23.97 0.59
CA HIS A 40 2.61 -22.72 0.12
C HIS A 40 3.42 -21.48 0.49
N TYR A 41 4.08 -21.48 1.65
CA TYR A 41 4.98 -20.37 1.99
C TYR A 41 6.20 -20.33 1.06
N ARG A 42 6.72 -21.48 0.65
CA ARG A 42 7.81 -21.55 -0.34
C ARG A 42 7.37 -21.08 -1.71
N GLU A 43 6.13 -21.40 -2.13
CA GLU A 43 5.55 -20.82 -3.35
C GLU A 43 5.44 -19.30 -3.28
N LEU A 44 5.03 -18.74 -2.13
CA LEU A 44 4.99 -17.30 -1.91
C LEU A 44 6.38 -16.66 -2.10
N LEU A 45 7.42 -17.26 -1.48
CA LEU A 45 8.80 -16.80 -1.64
C LEU A 45 9.29 -16.92 -3.09
N ASN A 46 8.94 -17.99 -3.79
CA ASN A 46 9.29 -18.18 -5.19
C ASN A 46 8.64 -17.13 -6.09
N GLY A 47 7.39 -16.75 -5.81
CA GLY A 47 6.71 -15.66 -6.52
C GLY A 47 7.42 -14.32 -6.35
N ALA A 48 7.81 -13.99 -5.12
CA ALA A 48 8.60 -12.80 -4.84
C ALA A 48 9.95 -12.84 -5.58
N ASN A 49 10.67 -13.95 -5.51
CA ASN A 49 11.96 -14.12 -6.20
C ASN A 49 11.80 -13.97 -7.73
N ASN A 50 10.71 -14.45 -8.31
CA ASN A 50 10.45 -14.25 -9.74
C ASN A 50 10.26 -12.76 -10.09
N MET A 51 9.59 -12.01 -9.22
CA MET A 51 9.45 -10.57 -9.39
C MET A 51 10.78 -9.83 -9.17
N ASP A 52 11.63 -10.29 -8.23
CA ASP A 52 12.98 -9.76 -8.02
C ASP A 52 13.85 -9.94 -9.28
N ASN A 53 13.75 -11.11 -9.94
CA ASN A 53 14.44 -11.36 -11.20
C ASN A 53 13.89 -10.47 -12.31
N HIS A 54 12.57 -10.34 -12.44
CA HIS A 54 11.94 -9.42 -13.38
C HIS A 54 12.41 -7.97 -13.16
N PHE A 55 12.43 -7.52 -11.94
CA PHE A 55 12.88 -6.15 -11.59
C PHE A 55 14.35 -5.91 -11.97
N ARG A 56 15.21 -6.90 -11.73
CA ARG A 56 16.65 -6.79 -11.97
C ARG A 56 17.05 -6.94 -13.44
N GLU A 57 16.32 -7.78 -14.21
CA GLU A 57 16.74 -8.23 -15.53
C GLU A 57 15.96 -7.59 -16.70
N SER A 58 14.76 -7.05 -16.42
CA SER A 58 13.94 -6.46 -17.48
C SER A 58 14.40 -5.06 -17.86
N ASP A 59 14.36 -4.76 -19.16
CA ASP A 59 14.50 -3.39 -19.66
C ASP A 59 13.47 -2.46 -19.01
N PHE A 60 13.81 -1.19 -18.82
CA PHE A 60 12.94 -0.23 -18.12
C PHE A 60 11.54 -0.10 -18.72
N GLU A 61 11.42 -0.20 -20.05
CA GLU A 61 10.14 -0.11 -20.76
C GLU A 61 9.22 -1.31 -20.53
N LYS A 62 9.75 -2.39 -19.98
CA LYS A 62 9.01 -3.63 -19.66
C LYS A 62 8.98 -3.94 -18.18
N ASN A 63 9.71 -3.18 -17.38
CA ASN A 63 9.87 -3.39 -15.95
C ASN A 63 8.64 -2.84 -15.19
N ILE A 64 7.74 -3.72 -14.81
CA ILE A 64 6.44 -3.35 -14.21
C ILE A 64 6.61 -2.47 -12.97
N PRO A 65 7.42 -2.83 -11.96
CA PRO A 65 7.65 -1.96 -10.79
C PRO A 65 8.16 -0.57 -11.14
N VAL A 66 9.10 -0.49 -12.09
CA VAL A 66 9.67 0.79 -12.55
C VAL A 66 8.62 1.64 -13.25
N LEU A 67 7.83 1.06 -14.14
CA LEU A 67 6.75 1.77 -14.84
C LEU A 67 5.70 2.30 -13.87
N LEU A 68 5.27 1.50 -12.90
CA LEU A 68 4.32 1.93 -11.86
C LEU A 68 4.90 3.03 -10.97
N ALA A 69 6.20 2.97 -10.65
CA ALA A 69 6.88 4.02 -9.90
C ALA A 69 6.95 5.34 -10.68
N LEU A 70 7.31 5.28 -11.95
CA LEU A 70 7.35 6.47 -12.83
C LEU A 70 5.97 7.10 -12.99
N LEU A 71 4.91 6.30 -13.17
CA LEU A 71 3.53 6.79 -13.23
C LEU A 71 3.11 7.45 -11.91
N SER A 72 3.43 6.82 -10.77
CA SER A 72 3.14 7.38 -9.45
C SER A 72 3.80 8.74 -9.24
N ILE A 73 5.10 8.86 -9.56
CA ILE A 73 5.85 10.13 -9.49
C ILE A 73 5.25 11.16 -10.46
N TRP A 74 4.94 10.74 -11.68
CA TRP A 74 4.40 11.63 -12.70
C TRP A 74 3.05 12.21 -12.29
N TYR A 75 2.12 11.39 -11.86
CA TYR A 75 0.82 11.88 -11.41
C TYR A 75 0.94 12.77 -10.16
N ASN A 76 1.75 12.38 -9.18
CA ASN A 76 1.92 13.14 -7.96
C ASN A 76 2.57 14.52 -8.22
N ASN A 77 3.68 14.57 -8.97
CA ASN A 77 4.47 15.79 -9.13
C ASN A 77 3.99 16.69 -10.27
N PHE A 78 3.51 16.14 -11.38
CA PHE A 78 3.15 16.93 -12.56
C PHE A 78 1.64 17.18 -12.68
N PHE A 79 0.81 16.24 -12.25
CA PHE A 79 -0.65 16.39 -12.26
C PHE A 79 -1.24 16.76 -10.90
N LYS A 80 -0.40 16.86 -9.87
CA LYS A 80 -0.81 17.19 -8.49
C LYS A 80 -1.85 16.21 -7.92
N CYS A 81 -1.71 14.94 -8.28
CA CYS A 81 -2.52 13.86 -7.71
C CYS A 81 -1.93 13.48 -6.34
N GLU A 82 -2.48 14.01 -5.28
CA GLU A 82 -2.02 13.77 -3.91
C GLU A 82 -2.26 12.34 -3.44
N THR A 83 -3.16 11.61 -4.09
CA THR A 83 -3.60 10.28 -3.66
C THR A 83 -3.60 9.27 -4.80
N GLU A 84 -3.42 7.99 -4.46
CA GLU A 84 -3.52 6.85 -5.36
C GLU A 84 -4.42 5.78 -4.70
N ALA A 85 -5.41 5.27 -5.44
CA ALA A 85 -6.35 4.28 -4.93
C ALA A 85 -5.97 2.86 -5.36
N ILE A 86 -5.97 1.91 -4.42
CA ILE A 86 -5.72 0.48 -4.67
C ILE A 86 -7.06 -0.26 -4.54
N ILE A 87 -7.51 -0.87 -5.63
CA ILE A 87 -8.87 -1.42 -5.75
C ILE A 87 -8.81 -2.90 -6.18
N PRO A 88 -8.57 -3.82 -5.24
CA PRO A 88 -8.56 -5.25 -5.54
C PRO A 88 -9.99 -5.79 -5.70
N TYR A 89 -10.27 -6.46 -6.81
CA TYR A 89 -11.51 -7.19 -7.06
C TYR A 89 -11.41 -8.62 -6.50
N SER A 90 -11.05 -8.69 -5.22
CA SER A 90 -11.02 -9.92 -4.44
C SER A 90 -11.11 -9.60 -2.95
N GLU A 91 -12.06 -10.19 -2.24
CA GLU A 91 -12.21 -10.00 -0.80
C GLU A 91 -11.01 -10.53 -0.01
N LEU A 92 -10.32 -11.53 -0.53
CA LEU A 92 -9.10 -12.07 0.07
C LEU A 92 -7.94 -11.05 0.10
N LEU A 93 -8.02 -9.99 -0.70
CA LEU A 93 -7.07 -8.88 -0.71
C LEU A 93 -7.59 -7.63 0.02
N ASN A 94 -8.60 -7.74 0.87
CA ASN A 94 -9.19 -6.59 1.57
C ASN A 94 -8.18 -5.83 2.46
N LYS A 95 -7.10 -6.48 2.88
CA LYS A 95 -6.01 -5.87 3.66
C LYS A 95 -4.87 -5.30 2.81
N LEU A 96 -4.85 -5.57 1.50
CA LEU A 96 -3.79 -5.08 0.63
C LEU A 96 -3.68 -3.55 0.61
N PRO A 97 -4.79 -2.78 0.48
CA PRO A 97 -4.70 -1.31 0.57
C PRO A 97 -4.07 -0.84 1.89
N SER A 98 -4.48 -1.40 3.03
CA SER A 98 -3.93 -1.04 4.35
C SER A 98 -2.46 -1.42 4.51
N TYR A 99 -2.04 -2.56 3.96
CA TYR A 99 -0.62 -2.93 3.91
C TYR A 99 0.19 -1.93 3.10
N LEU A 100 -0.29 -1.57 1.92
CA LEU A 100 0.38 -0.61 1.03
C LEU A 100 0.36 0.82 1.59
N GLN A 101 -0.62 1.19 2.40
CA GLN A 101 -0.59 2.43 3.16
C GLN A 101 0.68 2.51 4.00
N GLN A 102 0.92 1.52 4.86
CA GLN A 102 2.12 1.50 5.68
C GLN A 102 3.38 1.37 4.81
N ALA A 103 3.42 0.39 3.92
CA ALA A 103 4.60 0.12 3.11
C ALA A 103 5.05 1.35 2.29
N SER A 104 4.11 2.07 1.66
CA SER A 104 4.42 3.21 0.80
C SER A 104 4.56 4.52 1.57
N MET A 105 3.57 4.87 2.41
CA MET A 105 3.53 6.18 3.06
C MET A 105 4.60 6.32 4.14
N GLU A 106 4.85 5.27 4.91
CA GLU A 106 5.93 5.27 5.92
C GLU A 106 7.31 5.26 5.26
N SER A 107 7.45 4.61 4.09
CA SER A 107 8.72 4.60 3.35
C SER A 107 8.99 5.93 2.66
N ASN A 108 8.06 6.44 1.88
CA ASN A 108 8.31 7.56 0.97
C ASN A 108 7.75 8.90 1.46
N GLY A 109 7.06 8.96 2.59
CA GLY A 109 6.60 10.19 3.21
C GLY A 109 7.74 10.94 3.91
N LYS A 110 8.70 11.45 3.14
CA LYS A 110 9.91 12.11 3.65
C LYS A 110 10.04 13.53 3.11
N GLY A 111 10.37 14.47 3.98
CA GLY A 111 10.57 15.89 3.64
C GLY A 111 12.03 16.29 3.40
N THR A 112 12.97 15.33 3.45
CA THR A 112 14.41 15.57 3.35
C THR A 112 15.06 14.51 2.48
N ASP A 113 15.96 14.92 1.60
CA ASP A 113 16.70 14.02 0.72
C ASP A 113 17.91 13.36 1.44
N ARG A 114 18.61 12.44 0.75
CA ARG A 114 19.79 11.75 1.25
C ARG A 114 21.01 12.67 1.47
N HIS A 115 20.94 13.91 1.03
CA HIS A 115 21.96 14.95 1.29
C HIS A 115 21.54 15.89 2.45
N ASN A 116 20.52 15.52 3.23
CA ASN A 116 19.96 16.32 4.33
C ASN A 116 19.40 17.68 3.89
N LYS A 117 18.93 17.81 2.65
CA LYS A 117 18.30 19.00 2.13
C LYS A 117 16.79 18.83 2.13
N LYS A 118 16.05 19.86 2.54
CA LYS A 118 14.59 19.89 2.40
C LYS A 118 14.24 19.77 0.91
N VAL A 119 13.35 18.83 0.60
CA VAL A 119 12.87 18.65 -0.78
C VAL A 119 11.87 19.76 -1.17
N ASN A 120 11.83 20.08 -2.46
CA ASN A 120 10.91 21.04 -3.07
C ASN A 120 9.97 20.38 -4.09
N TYR A 121 9.80 19.07 -3.98
CA TYR A 121 8.92 18.22 -4.78
C TYR A 121 8.11 17.32 -3.86
N GLU A 122 7.02 16.73 -4.40
CA GLU A 122 6.18 15.81 -3.65
C GLU A 122 6.85 14.43 -3.55
N THR A 123 6.80 13.82 -2.36
CA THR A 123 7.48 12.55 -2.08
C THR A 123 6.54 11.37 -1.89
N GLY A 124 5.69 11.38 -0.89
CA GLY A 124 4.81 10.28 -0.53
C GLY A 124 3.36 10.55 -0.92
N GLY A 125 2.86 9.92 -1.98
CA GLY A 125 1.44 9.92 -2.28
C GLY A 125 0.63 9.20 -1.19
N ILE A 126 -0.58 9.66 -0.92
CA ILE A 126 -1.50 9.04 0.04
C ILE A 126 -2.10 7.80 -0.59
N ILE A 127 -1.83 6.63 -0.05
CA ILE A 127 -2.40 5.37 -0.50
C ILE A 127 -3.69 5.08 0.27
N TRP A 128 -4.74 4.71 -0.43
CA TRP A 128 -6.02 4.31 0.14
C TRP A 128 -6.75 3.34 -0.80
N GLY A 129 -7.89 2.82 -0.39
CA GLY A 129 -8.68 1.94 -1.23
C GLY A 129 -9.53 0.96 -0.45
N ALA A 130 -10.26 0.14 -1.19
CA ALA A 130 -11.07 -0.94 -0.67
C ALA A 130 -11.33 -1.96 -1.78
N THR A 131 -11.91 -3.12 -1.44
CA THR A 131 -12.28 -4.14 -2.44
C THR A 131 -13.30 -3.60 -3.45
N GLY A 132 -13.13 -3.96 -4.71
CA GLY A 132 -13.77 -3.33 -5.87
C GLY A 132 -15.28 -3.20 -5.77
N THR A 133 -16.01 -4.30 -5.47
CA THR A 133 -17.49 -4.27 -5.38
C THR A 133 -17.99 -3.40 -4.24
N ASN A 134 -17.36 -3.45 -3.06
CA ASN A 134 -17.71 -2.59 -1.93
C ASN A 134 -17.37 -1.12 -2.21
N ALA A 135 -16.24 -0.87 -2.84
CA ALA A 135 -15.78 0.47 -3.22
C ALA A 135 -16.74 1.19 -4.17
N GLN A 136 -17.44 0.46 -5.06
CA GLN A 136 -18.44 1.01 -5.97
C GLN A 136 -19.58 1.73 -5.22
N HIS A 137 -19.92 1.24 -4.04
CA HIS A 137 -20.96 1.83 -3.18
C HIS A 137 -20.41 2.83 -2.14
N SER A 138 -19.13 3.15 -2.21
CA SER A 138 -18.46 4.04 -1.27
C SER A 138 -17.90 5.30 -1.95
N PHE A 139 -16.93 5.17 -2.82
CA PHE A 139 -16.19 6.33 -3.34
C PHE A 139 -16.11 6.40 -4.87
N PHE A 140 -16.73 5.50 -5.61
CA PHE A 140 -16.67 5.55 -7.08
C PHE A 140 -17.39 6.78 -7.66
N GLN A 141 -18.39 7.32 -6.97
CA GLN A 141 -18.98 8.61 -7.33
C GLN A 141 -17.90 9.71 -7.44
N LEU A 142 -16.98 9.76 -6.47
CA LEU A 142 -15.87 10.70 -6.50
C LEU A 142 -14.91 10.41 -7.66
N LEU A 143 -14.58 9.14 -7.91
CA LEU A 143 -13.67 8.76 -8.99
C LEU A 143 -14.21 9.16 -10.36
N HIS A 144 -15.51 8.95 -10.62
CA HIS A 144 -16.12 9.22 -11.93
C HIS A 144 -16.48 10.69 -12.14
N GLN A 145 -17.10 11.35 -11.16
CA GLN A 145 -17.65 12.71 -11.32
C GLN A 145 -17.04 13.76 -10.40
N GLY A 146 -16.16 13.35 -9.49
CA GLY A 146 -15.50 14.29 -8.60
C GLY A 146 -14.46 15.15 -9.33
N THR A 147 -14.12 16.28 -8.70
CA THR A 147 -13.14 17.26 -9.22
C THR A 147 -11.68 16.85 -9.00
N LYS A 148 -11.44 15.74 -8.31
CA LYS A 148 -10.08 15.22 -8.04
C LYS A 148 -9.68 14.23 -9.12
N LEU A 149 -8.44 14.35 -9.60
CA LEU A 149 -7.81 13.33 -10.42
C LEU A 149 -7.12 12.34 -9.49
N ILE A 150 -7.54 11.07 -9.54
CA ILE A 150 -7.06 10.02 -8.64
C ILE A 150 -6.61 8.84 -9.49
N PRO A 151 -5.30 8.59 -9.63
CA PRO A 151 -4.80 7.37 -10.24
C PRO A 151 -5.26 6.15 -9.45
N CYS A 152 -5.66 5.09 -10.14
CA CYS A 152 -6.20 3.88 -9.53
C CYS A 152 -5.47 2.65 -10.03
N ASP A 153 -5.08 1.76 -9.12
CA ASP A 153 -4.62 0.40 -9.44
C ASP A 153 -5.79 -0.58 -9.21
N PHE A 154 -6.36 -1.08 -10.29
CA PHE A 154 -7.38 -2.14 -10.28
C PHE A 154 -6.70 -3.50 -10.37
N ILE A 155 -7.01 -4.41 -9.44
CA ILE A 155 -6.39 -5.75 -9.40
C ILE A 155 -7.48 -6.80 -9.50
N ALA A 156 -7.42 -7.67 -10.51
CA ALA A 156 -8.37 -8.75 -10.70
C ALA A 156 -7.67 -10.05 -11.15
N PHE A 157 -8.38 -11.16 -11.02
CA PHE A 157 -7.87 -12.48 -11.34
C PHE A 157 -8.70 -13.12 -12.44
N GLN A 158 -8.02 -13.64 -13.47
CA GLN A 158 -8.68 -14.27 -14.61
C GLN A 158 -9.46 -15.51 -14.20
N ASN A 159 -8.87 -16.34 -13.34
CA ASN A 159 -9.47 -17.56 -12.86
C ASN A 159 -10.06 -17.40 -11.46
N PRO A 160 -11.26 -17.94 -11.19
CA PRO A 160 -11.90 -17.86 -9.89
C PRO A 160 -11.17 -18.72 -8.86
N ILE A 161 -11.25 -18.32 -7.59
CA ILE A 161 -10.85 -19.14 -6.46
C ILE A 161 -12.01 -20.02 -6.03
N SER A 162 -13.22 -19.53 -6.13
CA SER A 162 -14.45 -20.26 -5.81
C SER A 162 -14.94 -21.09 -6.99
N LYS A 163 -15.79 -22.08 -6.70
CA LYS A 163 -16.45 -22.88 -7.73
C LYS A 163 -17.64 -22.13 -8.40
N ASP A 164 -18.00 -20.96 -7.88
CA ASP A 164 -19.11 -20.16 -8.42
C ASP A 164 -18.61 -19.31 -9.60
N LEU A 165 -18.71 -19.89 -10.79
CA LEU A 165 -18.29 -19.25 -12.03
C LEU A 165 -19.18 -18.05 -12.42
N GLU A 166 -20.46 -18.05 -12.06
CA GLU A 166 -21.38 -16.95 -12.40
C GLU A 166 -21.07 -15.71 -11.56
N GLN A 167 -20.84 -15.86 -10.27
CA GLN A 167 -20.38 -14.74 -9.44
C GLN A 167 -19.06 -14.19 -9.94
N HIS A 168 -18.13 -15.07 -10.35
CA HIS A 168 -16.85 -14.62 -10.90
C HIS A 168 -17.00 -13.82 -12.19
N LYS A 169 -17.87 -14.25 -13.11
CA LYS A 169 -18.20 -13.49 -14.34
C LYS A 169 -18.74 -12.10 -14.03
N ILE A 170 -19.66 -12.00 -13.06
CA ILE A 170 -20.21 -10.72 -12.61
C ILE A 170 -19.10 -9.83 -12.03
N LEU A 171 -18.20 -10.40 -11.21
CA LEU A 171 -17.07 -9.68 -10.64
C LEU A 171 -16.15 -9.10 -11.73
N ILE A 172 -15.77 -9.92 -12.71
CA ILE A 172 -14.91 -9.50 -13.83
C ILE A 172 -15.62 -8.48 -14.73
N ALA A 173 -16.94 -8.66 -14.99
CA ALA A 173 -17.70 -7.68 -15.74
C ALA A 173 -17.71 -6.31 -15.04
N ASN A 174 -17.86 -6.27 -13.71
CA ASN A 174 -17.74 -5.03 -12.93
C ASN A 174 -16.34 -4.42 -13.00
N PHE A 175 -15.28 -5.20 -12.82
CA PHE A 175 -13.91 -4.74 -12.99
C PHE A 175 -13.69 -4.06 -14.35
N LEU A 176 -14.07 -4.74 -15.44
CA LEU A 176 -13.92 -4.22 -16.80
C LEU A 176 -14.82 -2.99 -17.06
N ALA A 177 -16.04 -2.98 -16.56
CA ALA A 177 -16.98 -1.86 -16.72
C ALA A 177 -16.46 -0.60 -16.02
N GLN A 178 -15.89 -0.71 -14.80
CA GLN A 178 -15.41 0.45 -14.06
C GLN A 178 -14.16 1.05 -14.69
N THR A 179 -13.20 0.23 -15.11
CA THR A 179 -12.01 0.71 -15.80
C THR A 179 -12.34 1.35 -17.15
N SER A 180 -13.29 0.76 -17.90
CA SER A 180 -13.80 1.32 -19.16
C SER A 180 -14.51 2.65 -18.93
N ALA A 181 -15.36 2.76 -17.92
CA ALA A 181 -16.07 4.00 -17.61
C ALA A 181 -15.12 5.13 -17.18
N LEU A 182 -14.07 4.83 -16.41
CA LEU A 182 -13.04 5.80 -16.05
C LEU A 182 -12.26 6.30 -17.28
N MET A 183 -11.98 5.42 -18.23
CA MET A 183 -11.27 5.77 -19.46
C MET A 183 -12.15 6.59 -20.43
N SER A 184 -13.33 6.09 -20.73
CA SER A 184 -14.16 6.61 -21.83
C SER A 184 -15.14 7.69 -21.40
N GLY A 185 -15.63 7.62 -20.17
CA GLY A 185 -16.71 8.48 -19.70
C GLY A 185 -18.03 8.26 -20.43
N GLN A 186 -18.96 9.15 -20.22
CA GLN A 186 -20.25 9.18 -20.92
C GLN A 186 -20.82 10.60 -20.94
N LYS A 187 -21.15 11.11 -22.12
CA LYS A 187 -21.88 12.37 -22.26
C LYS A 187 -23.37 12.15 -22.03
N ALA A 188 -24.00 13.07 -21.34
CA ALA A 188 -25.45 13.10 -21.12
C ALA A 188 -26.01 14.48 -21.47
N THR A 189 -27.32 14.56 -21.74
CA THR A 189 -28.02 15.82 -22.02
C THR A 189 -27.97 16.75 -20.80
N GLU A 190 -28.18 16.17 -19.62
CA GLU A 190 -28.11 16.92 -18.37
C GLU A 190 -26.67 16.93 -17.83
N PRO A 191 -26.07 18.11 -17.60
CA PRO A 191 -24.69 18.23 -17.19
C PRO A 191 -24.32 17.44 -15.93
N TYR A 192 -25.23 17.31 -14.98
CA TYR A 192 -25.00 16.58 -13.72
C TYR A 192 -24.89 15.05 -13.88
N LYS A 193 -25.26 14.54 -15.06
CA LYS A 193 -25.12 13.11 -15.41
C LYS A 193 -23.85 12.82 -16.21
N ASN A 194 -23.09 13.85 -16.61
CA ASN A 194 -21.88 13.65 -17.37
C ASN A 194 -20.82 12.92 -16.55
N ILE A 195 -20.16 11.97 -17.20
CA ILE A 195 -18.95 11.33 -16.72
C ILE A 195 -17.86 11.69 -17.73
N GLU A 196 -16.86 12.45 -17.29
CA GLU A 196 -15.86 13.03 -18.21
C GLU A 196 -14.97 11.98 -18.88
N GLY A 197 -14.67 10.89 -18.17
CA GLY A 197 -13.64 9.93 -18.60
C GLY A 197 -12.23 10.50 -18.46
N ASN A 198 -11.29 9.91 -19.21
CA ASN A 198 -9.86 10.27 -19.16
C ASN A 198 -9.28 10.29 -17.74
N LYS A 199 -9.78 9.41 -16.88
CA LYS A 199 -9.30 9.20 -15.51
C LYS A 199 -8.25 8.08 -15.51
N PRO A 200 -7.06 8.31 -14.93
CA PRO A 200 -5.96 7.34 -15.00
C PRO A 200 -6.24 6.08 -14.18
N SER A 201 -6.02 4.93 -14.77
CA SER A 201 -6.05 3.65 -14.07
C SER A 201 -5.10 2.64 -14.67
N ASN A 202 -4.53 1.79 -13.81
CA ASN A 202 -3.80 0.59 -14.20
C ASN A 202 -4.69 -0.63 -13.96
N SER A 203 -4.63 -1.62 -14.83
CA SER A 203 -5.32 -2.90 -14.70
C SER A 203 -4.31 -4.01 -14.52
N LEU A 204 -4.18 -4.49 -13.29
CA LEU A 204 -3.36 -5.65 -12.96
C LEU A 204 -4.24 -6.90 -13.06
N PHE A 205 -4.26 -7.51 -14.26
CA PHE A 205 -5.09 -8.68 -14.55
C PHE A 205 -4.24 -9.95 -14.47
N ILE A 206 -4.28 -10.60 -13.31
CA ILE A 206 -3.42 -11.71 -12.93
C ILE A 206 -4.14 -13.04 -13.22
N ASN A 207 -3.41 -14.07 -13.61
CA ASN A 207 -4.01 -15.36 -13.97
C ASN A 207 -4.88 -15.94 -12.85
N SER A 208 -4.36 -16.06 -11.62
CA SER A 208 -5.10 -16.59 -10.46
C SER A 208 -4.46 -16.12 -9.16
N LEU A 209 -5.22 -16.07 -8.06
CA LEU A 209 -4.69 -15.79 -6.74
C LEU A 209 -4.14 -17.09 -6.12
N THR A 210 -2.86 -17.31 -6.32
CA THR A 210 -2.08 -18.38 -5.69
C THR A 210 -1.06 -17.76 -4.72
N PRO A 211 -0.44 -18.55 -3.82
CA PRO A 211 0.67 -18.06 -3.00
C PRO A 211 1.79 -17.46 -3.85
N HIS A 212 2.15 -18.11 -4.96
CA HIS A 212 3.15 -17.60 -5.91
C HIS A 212 2.78 -16.21 -6.47
N ASN A 213 1.58 -16.07 -7.02
CA ASN A 213 1.15 -14.80 -7.62
C ASN A 213 0.95 -13.70 -6.58
N LEU A 214 0.56 -14.05 -5.34
CA LEU A 214 0.51 -13.11 -4.22
C LEU A 214 1.92 -12.63 -3.84
N GLY A 215 2.90 -13.53 -3.79
CA GLY A 215 4.30 -13.17 -3.54
C GLY A 215 4.84 -12.22 -4.60
N ALA A 216 4.59 -12.50 -5.87
CA ALA A 216 4.97 -11.62 -6.97
C ALA A 216 4.28 -10.24 -6.89
N LEU A 217 2.99 -10.19 -6.54
CA LEU A 217 2.23 -8.95 -6.39
C LEU A 217 2.78 -8.08 -5.25
N ILE A 218 3.06 -8.66 -4.10
CA ILE A 218 3.63 -7.94 -2.95
C ILE A 218 5.01 -7.39 -3.30
N SER A 219 5.91 -8.23 -3.81
CA SER A 219 7.28 -7.83 -4.21
C SER A 219 7.26 -6.77 -5.31
N MET A 220 6.31 -6.82 -6.25
CA MET A 220 6.12 -5.78 -7.26
C MET A 220 5.89 -4.40 -6.63
N TYR A 221 5.01 -4.30 -5.63
CA TYR A 221 4.78 -3.05 -4.92
C TYR A 221 5.98 -2.63 -4.05
N GLU A 222 6.68 -3.56 -3.43
CA GLU A 222 7.90 -3.26 -2.68
C GLU A 222 8.99 -2.67 -3.58
N HIS A 223 9.19 -3.23 -4.79
CA HIS A 223 10.09 -2.66 -5.79
C HIS A 223 9.60 -1.32 -6.36
N LYS A 224 8.29 -1.13 -6.55
CA LYS A 224 7.70 0.19 -6.87
C LYS A 224 8.10 1.23 -5.80
N ILE A 225 7.92 0.90 -4.51
CA ILE A 225 8.24 1.77 -3.38
C ILE A 225 9.75 2.10 -3.35
N PHE A 226 10.60 1.10 -3.53
CA PHE A 226 12.05 1.27 -3.62
C PHE A 226 12.44 2.20 -4.77
N THR A 227 11.85 2.00 -5.94
CA THR A 227 12.15 2.79 -7.14
C THR A 227 11.73 4.26 -6.95
N VAL A 228 10.53 4.51 -6.39
CA VAL A 228 10.08 5.87 -6.04
C VAL A 228 11.08 6.53 -5.09
N GLY A 229 11.46 5.87 -4.01
CA GLY A 229 12.41 6.40 -3.05
C GLY A 229 13.80 6.66 -3.62
N SER A 230 14.24 5.80 -4.55
CA SER A 230 15.53 5.95 -5.25
C SER A 230 15.54 7.15 -6.17
N ILE A 231 14.49 7.33 -6.99
CA ILE A 231 14.35 8.47 -7.92
C ILE A 231 14.24 9.78 -7.15
N LEU A 232 13.45 9.79 -6.07
CA LEU A 232 13.26 10.98 -5.23
C LEU A 232 14.43 11.20 -4.26
N ASN A 233 15.45 10.34 -4.29
CA ASN A 233 16.67 10.44 -3.48
C ASN A 233 16.41 10.58 -1.96
N ILE A 234 15.46 9.81 -1.42
CA ILE A 234 15.05 9.84 -0.01
C ILE A 234 15.41 8.57 0.75
N PHE A 235 15.44 8.65 2.08
CA PHE A 235 15.64 7.48 2.95
C PHE A 235 14.33 6.75 3.19
N SER A 236 14.02 5.75 2.34
CA SER A 236 12.72 5.04 2.35
C SER A 236 12.57 4.03 3.49
N PHE A 237 13.69 3.54 4.09
CA PHE A 237 13.63 2.38 4.98
C PHE A 237 13.77 2.72 6.47
N ASP A 238 13.69 4.00 6.82
CA ASP A 238 13.55 4.50 8.18
C ASP A 238 12.15 5.09 8.44
N GLN A 239 11.84 5.45 9.69
CA GLN A 239 10.55 6.01 10.09
C GLN A 239 10.66 6.98 11.27
N TRP A 240 11.61 7.91 11.23
CA TRP A 240 11.85 8.89 12.31
C TRP A 240 10.61 9.70 12.70
N GLY A 241 9.66 9.90 11.77
CA GLY A 241 8.42 10.63 12.01
C GLY A 241 7.52 10.04 13.10
N VAL A 242 7.67 8.74 13.44
CA VAL A 242 6.88 8.09 14.50
C VAL A 242 7.56 8.07 15.87
N GLU A 243 8.85 8.44 15.97
CA GLU A 243 9.63 8.35 17.21
C GLU A 243 9.26 9.43 18.22
N LEU A 244 8.96 10.64 17.77
CA LEU A 244 8.55 11.75 18.63
C LEU A 244 7.27 11.41 19.42
N GLY A 245 6.27 10.84 18.76
CA GLY A 245 5.03 10.43 19.41
C GLY A 245 5.25 9.37 20.51
N LYS A 246 6.13 8.40 20.25
CA LYS A 246 6.50 7.37 21.23
C LYS A 246 7.21 7.98 22.45
N SER A 247 8.14 8.91 22.21
CA SER A 247 8.86 9.61 23.28
C SER A 247 7.90 10.41 24.16
N ILE A 248 6.98 11.18 23.55
CA ILE A 248 5.95 11.95 24.28
C ILE A 248 5.04 11.00 25.09
N ALA A 249 4.58 9.91 24.47
CA ALA A 249 3.73 8.93 25.17
C ALA A 249 4.44 8.31 26.39
N THR A 250 5.72 7.97 26.25
CA THR A 250 6.53 7.47 27.38
C THR A 250 6.66 8.52 28.49
N GLY A 251 6.87 9.79 28.14
CA GLY A 251 6.91 10.91 29.08
C GLY A 251 5.58 11.06 29.85
N ILE A 252 4.45 11.03 29.17
CA ILE A 252 3.11 11.09 29.78
C ILE A 252 2.90 9.94 30.76
N LEU A 253 3.25 8.71 30.37
CA LEU A 253 3.15 7.53 31.25
C LEU A 253 4.08 7.64 32.47
N GLY A 254 5.24 8.30 32.31
CA GLY A 254 6.17 8.58 33.41
C GLY A 254 5.80 9.79 34.28
N GLY A 255 4.70 10.48 33.98
CA GLY A 255 4.22 11.66 34.72
C GLY A 255 4.90 12.98 34.33
N ASP A 256 5.75 12.99 33.31
CA ASP A 256 6.34 14.22 32.75
C ASP A 256 5.35 14.93 31.82
N THR A 257 4.73 15.99 32.34
CA THR A 257 3.78 16.81 31.58
C THR A 257 4.34 18.20 31.24
N ASN A 258 5.59 18.50 31.63
CA ASN A 258 6.13 19.85 31.51
C ASN A 258 6.32 20.28 30.04
N SER A 259 6.73 19.36 29.20
CA SER A 259 6.99 19.57 27.76
C SER A 259 5.73 19.57 26.89
N LEU A 260 4.55 19.27 27.47
CA LEU A 260 3.30 19.19 26.71
C LEU A 260 2.72 20.55 26.39
N ASP A 261 2.13 20.68 25.21
CA ASP A 261 1.34 21.85 24.83
C ASP A 261 0.03 21.97 25.66
N ILE A 262 -0.57 23.17 25.62
CA ILE A 262 -1.77 23.47 26.44
C ILE A 262 -2.95 22.57 26.08
N SER A 263 -3.14 22.26 24.80
CA SER A 263 -4.25 21.38 24.36
C SER A 263 -4.11 19.98 24.94
N THR A 264 -2.92 19.40 24.85
CA THR A 264 -2.63 18.07 25.39
C THR A 264 -2.77 18.05 26.93
N LYS A 265 -2.28 19.08 27.63
CA LYS A 265 -2.49 19.23 29.10
C LYS A 265 -3.96 19.27 29.49
N ASN A 266 -4.78 20.01 28.75
CA ASN A 266 -6.22 20.10 29.00
C ASN A 266 -6.92 18.74 28.78
N LEU A 267 -6.55 18.00 27.73
CA LEU A 267 -7.09 16.67 27.48
C LEU A 267 -6.68 15.68 28.60
N LEU A 268 -5.43 15.74 29.02
CA LEU A 268 -4.93 14.88 30.11
C LEU A 268 -5.63 15.20 31.43
N THR A 269 -5.88 16.48 31.73
CA THR A 269 -6.64 16.90 32.90
C THR A 269 -8.06 16.31 32.89
N ARG A 270 -8.76 16.39 31.77
CA ARG A 270 -10.11 15.80 31.61
C ARG A 270 -10.07 14.28 31.79
N TYR A 271 -9.10 13.60 31.20
CA TYR A 271 -8.93 12.15 31.37
C TYR A 271 -8.74 11.73 32.85
N ASN A 272 -8.02 12.56 33.61
CA ASN A 272 -7.74 12.27 35.05
C ASN A 272 -8.86 12.72 35.99
N MET A 273 -9.78 13.61 35.54
CA MET A 273 -10.92 14.05 36.38
C MET A 273 -12.00 12.99 36.54
N ASP A 274 -12.03 11.99 35.64
CA ASP A 274 -13.00 10.88 35.67
C ASP A 274 -12.45 9.63 36.42
N LYS A 275 -11.25 9.72 37.00
CA LYS A 275 -10.60 8.66 37.82
C LYS A 275 -10.46 9.08 39.28
#